data_90cda8cc4e36a8784fc8c3611893517b
#
_entry.id   90cda8cc4e36a8784fc8c3611893517b
#
_cell.length_a   1.000
_cell.length_b   1.000
_cell.length_c   1.000
_cell.angle_alpha   90.00
_cell.angle_beta   90.00
_cell.angle_gamma   90.00
#
_symmetry.space_group_name_H-M   'P 1'
#
loop_
_entity.id
_entity.type
_entity.pdbx_description
1 polymer ?
#
loop_
_entity_poly.entity_id
_entity_poly.type
_entity_poly.pdbx_seq_one_letter_code
_entity_poly.pdbx_strand_id
1 'polypeptide(L)'
;MSLRLDELSRAERPFHARGSKVVRCEACLLPTQNCICEFKPEAGTDVAVLFLMYKGEYYKPTNTGRLIADVVKDNHAFLWKRTEPEEALLALLRDEKYFPIVVFPHEYATAERCIDTPPLNTGKTLLFIFLDGTWREAKKMFSKSPYLHGFPVLGVRMDVASDYLLRESTHDFQHCTAEVGISVLDLAEQKQGAQTLAHYFSVFRREYLKGKPHLQHKLAFAQSQVKSNVQKASS
;
A
#
# COMPACT_ATOMS: atom_id res chain seq x y z
N MET A 1 2.20 -12.21 0.92
CA MET A 1 1.39 -13.39 1.32
C MET A 1 2.02 -14.17 2.45
N SER A 2 3.35 -14.36 2.48
CA SER A 2 4.08 -15.08 3.54
C SER A 2 3.83 -14.52 4.94
N LEU A 3 4.01 -13.22 5.19
CA LEU A 3 3.85 -12.62 6.51
C LEU A 3 2.49 -12.94 7.16
N ARG A 4 1.37 -12.88 6.39
CA ARG A 4 0.03 -13.20 6.90
C ARG A 4 -0.08 -14.68 7.31
N LEU A 5 0.46 -15.57 6.50
CA LEU A 5 0.42 -17.03 6.78
C LEU A 5 1.29 -17.36 7.99
N ASP A 6 2.47 -16.75 8.08
CA ASP A 6 3.39 -16.93 9.20
C ASP A 6 2.75 -16.45 10.51
N GLU A 7 2.10 -15.29 10.50
CA GLU A 7 1.41 -14.75 11.67
C GLU A 7 0.15 -15.57 12.04
N LEU A 8 -0.59 -16.11 11.05
CA LEU A 8 -1.71 -17.00 11.30
C LEU A 8 -1.25 -18.33 11.94
N SER A 9 -0.11 -18.87 11.51
CA SER A 9 0.44 -20.11 12.06
C SER A 9 0.89 -19.98 13.52
N ARG A 10 1.24 -18.76 13.95
CA ARG A 10 1.66 -18.42 15.32
C ARG A 10 0.53 -17.94 16.21
N ALA A 11 -0.68 -17.76 15.65
CA ALA A 11 -1.81 -17.21 16.39
C ALA A 11 -2.39 -18.24 17.36
N GLU A 12 -2.32 -17.97 18.66
CA GLU A 12 -2.90 -18.85 19.72
C GLU A 12 -4.44 -18.80 19.77
N ARG A 13 -5.05 -17.79 19.16
CA ARG A 13 -6.51 -17.58 19.16
C ARG A 13 -7.02 -17.35 17.74
N PRO A 14 -8.19 -17.93 17.39
CA PRO A 14 -8.83 -17.64 16.10
C PRO A 14 -9.09 -16.15 15.95
N PHE A 15 -8.77 -15.59 14.78
CA PHE A 15 -9.04 -14.19 14.49
C PHE A 15 -10.53 -14.00 14.18
N HIS A 16 -11.28 -13.53 15.18
CA HIS A 16 -12.69 -13.19 15.05
C HIS A 16 -12.86 -11.67 14.79
N ALA A 17 -13.01 -11.31 13.51
CA ALA A 17 -13.33 -9.95 13.11
C ALA A 17 -14.79 -9.84 12.64
N ARG A 18 -15.32 -8.60 12.54
CA ARG A 18 -16.60 -8.36 11.87
C ARG A 18 -16.58 -8.97 10.46
N GLY A 19 -17.57 -9.81 10.15
CA GLY A 19 -17.64 -10.55 8.88
C GLY A 19 -16.88 -11.87 8.88
N SER A 20 -16.58 -12.47 10.03
CA SER A 20 -15.97 -13.82 10.14
C SER A 20 -16.80 -14.93 9.49
N LYS A 21 -18.13 -14.72 9.32
CA LYS A 21 -19.02 -15.65 8.61
C LYS A 21 -18.90 -15.59 7.08
N VAL A 22 -18.19 -14.59 6.53
CA VAL A 22 -18.02 -14.43 5.09
C VAL A 22 -16.87 -15.32 4.63
N VAL A 23 -17.15 -16.27 3.75
CA VAL A 23 -16.13 -17.07 3.09
C VAL A 23 -15.32 -16.18 2.15
N ARG A 24 -14.01 -16.13 2.38
CA ARG A 24 -13.10 -15.24 1.63
C ARG A 24 -12.06 -16.04 0.87
N CYS A 25 -11.68 -15.50 -0.28
CA CYS A 25 -10.52 -15.98 -1.01
C CYS A 25 -9.26 -15.79 -0.14
N GLU A 26 -8.46 -16.83 0.02
CA GLU A 26 -7.25 -16.79 0.85
C GLU A 26 -6.17 -15.85 0.29
N ALA A 27 -6.14 -15.67 -1.03
CA ALA A 27 -5.17 -14.81 -1.71
C ALA A 27 -5.59 -13.33 -1.67
N CYS A 28 -6.76 -12.98 -2.22
CA CYS A 28 -7.17 -11.57 -2.32
C CYS A 28 -8.00 -11.07 -1.13
N LEU A 29 -8.40 -11.92 -0.19
CA LEU A 29 -9.19 -11.62 1.02
C LEU A 29 -10.60 -11.05 0.75
N LEU A 30 -11.01 -10.92 -0.49
CA LEU A 30 -12.38 -10.56 -0.84
C LEU A 30 -13.32 -11.77 -0.65
N PRO A 31 -14.65 -11.56 -0.50
CA PRO A 31 -15.60 -12.65 -0.58
C PRO A 31 -15.35 -13.49 -1.84
N THR A 32 -15.47 -14.81 -1.77
CA THR A 32 -15.14 -15.70 -2.89
C THR A 32 -15.88 -15.35 -4.18
N GLN A 33 -17.14 -14.91 -4.08
CA GLN A 33 -17.95 -14.43 -5.20
C GLN A 33 -17.48 -13.14 -5.85
N ASN A 34 -16.60 -12.39 -5.16
CA ASN A 34 -16.04 -11.10 -5.60
C ASN A 34 -14.51 -11.21 -5.72
N CYS A 35 -14.01 -12.43 -5.93
CA CYS A 35 -12.57 -12.70 -6.04
C CYS A 35 -11.98 -11.97 -7.26
N ILE A 36 -10.80 -11.37 -7.07
CA ILE A 36 -10.08 -10.63 -8.11
C ILE A 36 -8.80 -11.33 -8.56
N CYS A 37 -8.58 -12.58 -8.16
CA CYS A 37 -7.33 -13.27 -8.48
C CYS A 37 -7.11 -13.48 -9.98
N GLU A 38 -8.18 -13.59 -10.76
CA GLU A 38 -8.11 -13.65 -12.23
C GLU A 38 -7.60 -12.36 -12.88
N PHE A 39 -7.74 -11.21 -12.19
CA PHE A 39 -7.25 -9.91 -12.64
C PHE A 39 -5.86 -9.57 -12.08
N LYS A 40 -5.23 -10.51 -11.34
CA LYS A 40 -3.89 -10.27 -10.79
C LYS A 40 -2.91 -10.04 -11.93
N PRO A 41 -2.24 -8.85 -11.98
CA PRO A 41 -1.29 -8.56 -13.04
C PRO A 41 -0.01 -9.39 -12.90
N GLU A 42 0.72 -9.50 -14.00
CA GLU A 42 2.12 -9.93 -13.95
C GLU A 42 2.97 -8.82 -13.33
N ALA A 43 3.82 -9.20 -12.38
CA ALA A 43 4.70 -8.26 -11.71
C ALA A 43 5.85 -7.85 -12.64
N GLY A 44 6.05 -6.53 -12.80
CA GLY A 44 7.06 -6.02 -13.72
C GLY A 44 7.42 -4.56 -13.46
N THR A 45 8.31 -4.33 -12.48
CA THR A 45 8.90 -3.01 -12.22
C THR A 45 10.37 -3.16 -11.83
N ASP A 46 11.18 -2.13 -12.05
CA ASP A 46 12.61 -2.09 -11.72
C ASP A 46 12.87 -1.49 -10.32
N VAL A 47 11.85 -1.35 -9.50
CA VAL A 47 11.94 -0.88 -8.12
C VAL A 47 11.57 -1.99 -7.15
N ALA A 48 11.93 -1.80 -5.89
CA ALA A 48 11.55 -2.66 -4.79
C ALA A 48 10.62 -1.93 -3.81
N VAL A 49 9.79 -2.68 -3.07
CA VAL A 49 8.94 -2.15 -2.02
C VAL A 49 9.12 -2.93 -0.73
N LEU A 50 9.08 -2.21 0.39
CA LEU A 50 9.07 -2.75 1.74
C LEU A 50 7.82 -2.25 2.47
N PHE A 51 6.99 -3.18 2.94
CA PHE A 51 5.88 -2.88 3.83
C PHE A 51 6.29 -3.14 5.27
N LEU A 52 6.40 -2.07 6.07
CA LEU A 52 6.52 -2.17 7.52
C LEU A 52 5.11 -2.09 8.09
N MET A 53 4.58 -3.23 8.53
CA MET A 53 3.17 -3.38 8.87
C MET A 53 2.93 -3.29 10.37
N TYR A 54 1.94 -2.49 10.79
CA TYR A 54 1.47 -2.52 12.16
C TYR A 54 0.71 -3.81 12.45
N LYS A 55 0.77 -4.29 13.70
CA LYS A 55 0.14 -5.55 14.11
C LYS A 55 -1.35 -5.57 13.73
N GLY A 56 -1.75 -6.57 12.96
CA GLY A 56 -3.13 -6.80 12.53
C GLY A 56 -3.49 -6.19 11.16
N GLU A 57 -2.67 -5.33 10.56
CA GLU A 57 -2.94 -4.79 9.22
C GLU A 57 -2.98 -5.89 8.14
N TYR A 58 -2.11 -6.88 8.24
CA TYR A 58 -2.04 -8.02 7.31
C TYR A 58 -3.28 -8.93 7.30
N TYR A 59 -4.18 -8.79 8.28
CA TYR A 59 -5.48 -9.50 8.29
C TYR A 59 -6.61 -8.72 7.61
N LYS A 60 -6.46 -7.42 7.41
CA LYS A 60 -7.56 -6.57 6.92
C LYS A 60 -7.81 -6.78 5.43
N PRO A 61 -9.02 -7.15 5.01
CA PRO A 61 -9.37 -7.21 3.58
C PRO A 61 -9.24 -5.85 2.88
N THR A 62 -9.27 -4.75 3.65
CA THR A 62 -9.10 -3.38 3.17
C THR A 62 -7.66 -2.94 3.05
N ASN A 63 -6.68 -3.79 3.42
CA ASN A 63 -5.27 -3.47 3.23
C ASN A 63 -4.95 -3.48 1.74
N THR A 64 -4.56 -2.33 1.20
CA THR A 64 -4.27 -2.16 -0.23
C THR A 64 -2.78 -2.25 -0.57
N GLY A 65 -1.89 -2.31 0.41
CA GLY A 65 -0.46 -2.54 0.20
C GLY A 65 -0.17 -3.82 -0.56
N ARG A 66 -1.00 -4.87 -0.38
CA ARG A 66 -0.89 -6.12 -1.12
C ARG A 66 -1.06 -5.96 -2.63
N LEU A 67 -1.84 -4.97 -3.10
CA LEU A 67 -2.02 -4.71 -4.53
C LEU A 67 -0.72 -4.19 -5.15
N ILE A 68 0.04 -3.39 -4.40
CA ILE A 68 1.38 -2.95 -4.81
C ILE A 68 2.31 -4.17 -4.89
N ALA A 69 2.27 -5.06 -3.88
CA ALA A 69 3.08 -6.29 -3.87
C ALA A 69 2.72 -7.25 -5.01
N ASP A 70 1.51 -7.18 -5.56
CA ASP A 70 1.12 -7.96 -6.74
C ASP A 70 1.68 -7.37 -8.06
N VAL A 71 2.00 -6.07 -8.10
CA VAL A 71 2.56 -5.37 -9.26
C VAL A 71 4.08 -5.28 -9.20
N VAL A 72 4.64 -5.06 -8.02
CA VAL A 72 6.10 -4.94 -7.81
C VAL A 72 6.67 -6.30 -7.44
N LYS A 73 7.56 -6.84 -8.29
CA LYS A 73 8.13 -8.18 -8.13
C LYS A 73 9.04 -8.29 -6.89
N ASP A 74 9.91 -7.31 -6.69
CA ASP A 74 10.83 -7.26 -5.55
C ASP A 74 10.11 -6.59 -4.36
N ASN A 75 9.40 -7.40 -3.57
CA ASN A 75 8.59 -6.91 -2.47
C ASN A 75 8.84 -7.66 -1.16
N HIS A 76 8.90 -6.92 -0.07
CA HIS A 76 9.19 -7.40 1.26
C HIS A 76 8.13 -6.90 2.24
N ALA A 77 7.83 -7.69 3.27
CA ALA A 77 6.91 -7.30 4.31
C ALA A 77 7.41 -7.77 5.67
N PHE A 78 7.44 -6.87 6.65
CA PHE A 78 7.85 -7.17 8.03
C PHE A 78 6.85 -6.61 9.03
N LEU A 79 6.68 -7.31 10.13
CA LEU A 79 5.92 -6.79 11.26
C LEU A 79 6.73 -5.72 11.98
N TRP A 80 6.13 -4.54 12.17
CA TRP A 80 6.77 -3.49 12.95
C TRP A 80 6.90 -3.87 14.42
N LYS A 81 8.12 -3.85 14.90
CA LYS A 81 8.49 -4.01 16.32
C LYS A 81 9.26 -2.77 16.76
N ARG A 82 8.80 -2.16 17.85
CA ARG A 82 9.38 -0.90 18.32
C ARG A 82 10.81 -1.06 18.84
N THR A 83 11.08 -2.09 19.60
CA THR A 83 12.33 -2.29 20.35
C THR A 83 13.26 -3.30 19.71
N GLU A 84 12.70 -4.30 19.05
CA GLU A 84 13.46 -5.42 18.49
C GLU A 84 13.04 -5.65 17.03
N PRO A 85 13.51 -4.80 16.08
CA PRO A 85 13.28 -5.04 14.66
C PRO A 85 13.90 -6.38 14.26
N GLU A 86 13.28 -7.06 13.30
CA GLU A 86 13.79 -8.33 12.80
C GLU A 86 15.15 -8.12 12.12
N GLU A 87 16.12 -9.01 12.38
CA GLU A 87 17.45 -8.90 11.76
C GLU A 87 17.39 -8.95 10.23
N ALA A 88 16.47 -9.73 9.68
CA ALA A 88 16.23 -9.76 8.22
C ALA A 88 15.78 -8.39 7.66
N LEU A 89 14.98 -7.60 8.41
CA LEU A 89 14.64 -6.23 8.05
C LEU A 89 15.88 -5.33 8.05
N LEU A 90 16.70 -5.42 9.12
CA LEU A 90 17.91 -4.60 9.22
C LEU A 90 18.95 -4.97 8.15
N ALA A 91 19.08 -6.26 7.83
CA ALA A 91 19.95 -6.74 6.75
C ALA A 91 19.47 -6.20 5.38
N LEU A 92 18.16 -6.24 5.09
CA LEU A 92 17.60 -5.67 3.87
C LEU A 92 17.87 -4.16 3.73
N LEU A 93 17.73 -3.40 4.83
CA LEU A 93 17.96 -1.96 4.84
C LEU A 93 19.45 -1.57 4.67
N ARG A 94 20.38 -2.49 4.98
CA ARG A 94 21.84 -2.31 4.82
C ARG A 94 22.36 -2.89 3.50
N ASP A 95 21.53 -3.63 2.75
CA ASP A 95 21.96 -4.26 1.49
C ASP A 95 22.31 -3.19 0.47
N GLU A 96 23.55 -3.22 -0.01
CA GLU A 96 24.10 -2.26 -0.98
C GLU A 96 23.37 -2.27 -2.33
N LYS A 97 22.62 -3.32 -2.65
CA LYS A 97 21.73 -3.41 -3.81
C LYS A 97 20.69 -2.31 -3.80
N TYR A 98 20.23 -1.88 -2.63
CA TYR A 98 19.09 -0.99 -2.49
C TYR A 98 19.49 0.44 -2.13
N PHE A 99 18.63 1.37 -2.56
CA PHE A 99 18.58 2.75 -2.09
C PHE A 99 17.25 2.96 -1.35
N PRO A 100 17.22 2.84 0.01
CA PRO A 100 15.99 2.95 0.78
C PRO A 100 15.44 4.38 0.83
N ILE A 101 14.13 4.52 0.63
CA ILE A 101 13.39 5.79 0.68
C ILE A 101 12.11 5.57 1.50
N VAL A 102 11.93 6.34 2.56
CA VAL A 102 10.69 6.27 3.36
C VAL A 102 9.60 7.08 2.67
N VAL A 103 8.45 6.50 2.42
CA VAL A 103 7.28 7.20 1.87
C VAL A 103 6.44 7.73 3.02
N PHE A 104 6.54 9.04 3.29
CA PHE A 104 5.82 9.68 4.39
C PHE A 104 5.72 11.21 4.18
N PRO A 105 4.70 11.91 4.73
CA PRO A 105 4.61 13.35 4.56
C PRO A 105 5.77 14.13 5.17
N HIS A 106 6.22 15.15 4.46
CA HIS A 106 7.39 15.97 4.82
C HIS A 106 7.26 16.68 6.17
N GLU A 107 6.06 17.02 6.60
CA GLU A 107 5.78 17.70 7.88
C GLU A 107 6.27 16.93 9.12
N TYR A 108 6.57 15.62 8.95
CA TYR A 108 7.09 14.76 10.03
C TYR A 108 8.59 14.48 9.92
N ALA A 109 9.24 14.93 8.86
CA ALA A 109 10.67 14.75 8.61
C ALA A 109 11.44 16.05 8.79
N THR A 110 12.75 15.94 9.01
CA THR A 110 13.64 17.12 8.96
C THR A 110 13.86 17.52 7.50
N ALA A 111 14.07 18.81 7.25
CA ALA A 111 14.14 19.36 5.89
C ALA A 111 15.22 18.68 5.03
N GLU A 112 16.34 18.29 5.64
CA GLU A 112 17.49 17.67 4.97
C GLU A 112 17.15 16.27 4.40
N ARG A 113 16.11 15.62 4.93
CA ARG A 113 15.65 14.32 4.49
C ARG A 113 14.57 14.38 3.42
N CYS A 114 13.89 15.54 3.29
CA CYS A 114 12.75 15.68 2.40
C CYS A 114 13.18 15.69 0.94
N ILE A 115 12.57 14.83 0.14
CA ILE A 115 12.72 14.80 -1.31
C ILE A 115 11.35 14.78 -1.99
N ASP A 116 11.17 15.57 -3.06
CA ASP A 116 9.95 15.59 -3.87
C ASP A 116 9.98 14.56 -5.01
N THR A 117 11.19 14.16 -5.43
CA THR A 117 11.41 13.16 -6.47
C THR A 117 12.48 12.16 -6.04
N PRO A 118 12.33 10.86 -6.33
CA PRO A 118 13.36 9.89 -6.02
C PRO A 118 14.59 10.07 -6.93
N PRO A 119 15.83 9.85 -6.45
CA PRO A 119 17.03 9.94 -7.25
C PRO A 119 17.15 8.71 -8.18
N LEU A 120 16.91 8.91 -9.47
CA LEU A 120 16.87 7.79 -10.44
C LEU A 120 18.25 7.22 -10.81
N ASN A 121 19.33 8.02 -10.65
CA ASN A 121 20.68 7.67 -11.09
C ASN A 121 21.58 7.24 -9.93
N THR A 122 21.10 6.41 -9.02
CA THR A 122 21.90 5.95 -7.86
C THR A 122 22.79 4.76 -8.17
N GLY A 123 22.59 4.07 -9.28
CA GLY A 123 23.21 2.77 -9.58
C GLY A 123 22.66 1.63 -8.71
N LYS A 124 21.62 1.90 -7.89
CA LYS A 124 20.99 0.95 -6.97
C LYS A 124 19.49 0.84 -7.28
N THR A 125 18.89 -0.27 -6.89
CA THR A 125 17.43 -0.43 -6.93
C THR A 125 16.76 0.44 -5.86
N LEU A 126 15.85 1.34 -6.25
CA LEU A 126 15.09 2.13 -5.29
C LEU A 126 14.19 1.21 -4.44
N LEU A 127 14.29 1.30 -3.11
CA LEU A 127 13.47 0.54 -2.17
C LEU A 127 12.52 1.49 -1.44
N PHE A 128 11.26 1.51 -1.85
CA PHE A 128 10.24 2.35 -1.22
C PHE A 128 9.65 1.68 0.03
N ILE A 129 9.77 2.36 1.18
CA ILE A 129 9.33 1.85 2.48
C ILE A 129 7.98 2.47 2.81
N PHE A 130 6.93 1.64 2.84
CA PHE A 130 5.57 2.01 3.22
C PHE A 130 5.31 1.63 4.68
N LEU A 131 4.82 2.59 5.47
CA LEU A 131 4.41 2.37 6.85
C LEU A 131 2.91 2.05 6.89
N ASP A 132 2.59 0.78 6.92
CA ASP A 132 1.23 0.28 6.71
C ASP A 132 0.50 0.08 8.04
N GLY A 133 -0.48 0.92 8.28
CA GLY A 133 -1.28 1.00 9.50
C GLY A 133 -2.34 2.08 9.40
N THR A 134 -3.06 2.35 10.48
CA THR A 134 -3.84 3.59 10.61
C THR A 134 -2.89 4.78 10.65
N TRP A 135 -3.38 5.99 10.33
CA TRP A 135 -2.56 7.20 10.36
C TRP A 135 -1.81 7.42 11.69
N ARG A 136 -2.48 7.15 12.82
CA ARG A 136 -1.88 7.23 14.15
C ARG A 136 -0.74 6.20 14.33
N GLU A 137 -0.94 5.00 13.81
CA GLU A 137 0.05 3.93 13.85
C GLU A 137 1.23 4.23 12.94
N ALA A 138 0.99 4.71 11.72
CA ALA A 138 2.04 5.10 10.78
C ALA A 138 2.92 6.22 11.34
N LYS A 139 2.34 7.26 11.96
CA LYS A 139 3.10 8.30 12.68
C LYS A 139 3.95 7.73 13.81
N LYS A 140 3.39 6.77 14.55
CA LYS A 140 4.14 6.09 15.62
C LYS A 140 5.29 5.27 15.05
N MET A 141 5.07 4.53 13.97
CA MET A 141 6.13 3.77 13.28
C MET A 141 7.23 4.71 12.79
N PHE A 142 6.89 5.81 12.12
CA PHE A 142 7.85 6.78 11.62
C PHE A 142 8.73 7.35 12.74
N SER A 143 8.12 7.80 13.85
CA SER A 143 8.83 8.45 14.95
C SER A 143 9.61 7.49 15.86
N LYS A 144 9.25 6.19 15.89
CA LYS A 144 9.79 5.20 16.82
C LYS A 144 10.61 4.09 16.14
N SER A 145 11.09 4.34 14.92
CA SER A 145 11.95 3.45 14.14
C SER A 145 13.28 4.13 13.83
N PRO A 146 14.23 4.16 14.80
CA PRO A 146 15.54 4.83 14.61
C PRO A 146 16.30 4.35 13.37
N TYR A 147 16.12 3.08 13.00
CA TYR A 147 16.72 2.47 11.81
C TYR A 147 16.24 3.07 10.48
N LEU A 148 15.18 3.90 10.50
CA LEU A 148 14.71 4.64 9.33
C LEU A 148 15.22 6.10 9.28
N HIS A 149 15.87 6.59 10.35
CA HIS A 149 16.20 8.02 10.46
C HIS A 149 17.30 8.49 9.51
N GLY A 150 18.11 7.58 8.96
CA GLY A 150 19.16 7.90 7.99
C GLY A 150 18.67 8.00 6.54
N PHE A 151 17.43 7.61 6.23
CA PHE A 151 16.95 7.54 4.85
C PHE A 151 16.21 8.81 4.43
N PRO A 152 16.27 9.19 3.13
CA PRO A 152 15.42 10.25 2.58
C PRO A 152 13.94 9.93 2.74
N VAL A 153 13.12 10.98 2.78
CA VAL A 153 11.67 10.91 2.95
C VAL A 153 11.01 11.49 1.71
N LEU A 154 10.35 10.65 0.94
CA LEU A 154 9.57 11.05 -0.23
C LEU A 154 8.18 11.49 0.23
N GLY A 155 7.88 12.78 0.09
CA GLY A 155 6.55 13.33 0.31
C GLY A 155 5.73 13.25 -0.96
N VAL A 156 4.68 12.44 -0.94
CA VAL A 156 3.75 12.36 -2.07
C VAL A 156 2.65 13.40 -1.89
N ARG A 157 2.62 14.39 -2.80
CA ARG A 157 1.50 15.35 -2.89
C ARG A 157 0.39 14.72 -3.72
N MET A 158 -0.79 14.68 -3.17
CA MET A 158 -1.96 14.16 -3.85
C MET A 158 -2.89 15.35 -4.10
N ASP A 159 -2.93 15.82 -5.33
CA ASP A 159 -3.71 17.01 -5.73
C ASP A 159 -5.22 16.75 -5.85
N VAL A 160 -5.63 15.49 -5.72
CA VAL A 160 -7.03 15.06 -5.86
C VAL A 160 -7.50 14.38 -4.59
N ALA A 161 -8.74 14.67 -4.16
CA ALA A 161 -9.37 13.94 -3.05
C ALA A 161 -9.34 12.43 -3.29
N SER A 162 -9.07 11.66 -2.25
CA SER A 162 -8.95 10.20 -2.35
C SER A 162 -10.24 9.58 -2.90
N ASP A 163 -10.12 8.81 -3.97
CA ASP A 163 -11.17 7.95 -4.50
C ASP A 163 -11.42 6.70 -3.64
N TYR A 164 -10.66 6.57 -2.52
CA TYR A 164 -10.74 5.43 -1.61
C TYR A 164 -11.95 5.54 -0.68
N LEU A 165 -13.11 5.16 -1.19
CA LEU A 165 -14.39 5.20 -0.50
C LEU A 165 -14.63 4.02 0.47
N LEU A 166 -13.61 3.22 0.78
CA LEU A 166 -13.78 1.95 1.48
C LEU A 166 -13.67 2.04 3.01
N ARG A 167 -13.12 3.14 3.53
CA ARG A 167 -13.11 3.44 4.96
C ARG A 167 -13.94 4.70 5.21
N GLU A 168 -14.71 4.71 6.27
CA GLU A 168 -15.25 5.93 6.85
C GLU A 168 -14.08 6.65 7.53
N SER A 169 -13.26 7.36 6.74
CA SER A 169 -12.25 8.23 7.32
C SER A 169 -12.92 9.54 7.70
N THR A 170 -12.71 9.99 8.93
CA THR A 170 -13.16 11.29 9.43
C THR A 170 -12.41 12.48 8.81
N HIS A 171 -11.47 12.21 7.91
CA HIS A 171 -10.64 13.22 7.23
C HIS A 171 -10.59 12.91 5.74
N ASP A 172 -11.13 13.81 4.93
CA ASP A 172 -11.27 13.72 3.47
C ASP A 172 -9.94 13.67 2.67
N PHE A 173 -8.79 13.76 3.34
CA PHE A 173 -7.46 13.86 2.74
C PHE A 173 -6.56 12.63 2.98
N GLN A 174 -7.09 11.52 3.49
CA GLN A 174 -6.27 10.32 3.73
C GLN A 174 -6.36 9.34 2.56
N HIS A 175 -5.31 9.33 1.74
CA HIS A 175 -5.14 8.35 0.67
C HIS A 175 -4.81 6.96 1.22
N CYS A 176 -5.26 5.92 0.50
CA CYS A 176 -4.88 4.56 0.85
C CYS A 176 -3.49 4.22 0.30
N THR A 177 -2.89 3.15 0.83
CA THR A 177 -1.54 2.72 0.45
C THR A 177 -1.40 2.50 -1.06
N ALA A 178 -2.44 1.97 -1.76
CA ALA A 178 -2.39 1.78 -3.21
C ALA A 178 -2.35 3.10 -3.98
N GLU A 179 -3.11 4.12 -3.58
CA GLU A 179 -3.10 5.44 -4.23
C GLU A 179 -1.72 6.10 -4.09
N VAL A 180 -1.14 6.04 -2.89
CA VAL A 180 0.24 6.50 -2.65
C VAL A 180 1.22 5.69 -3.51
N GLY A 181 1.04 4.37 -3.61
CA GLY A 181 1.87 3.50 -4.43
C GLY A 181 1.83 3.83 -5.92
N ILE A 182 0.66 4.19 -6.46
CA ILE A 182 0.52 4.65 -7.86
C ILE A 182 1.38 5.89 -8.09
N SER A 183 1.29 6.89 -7.21
CA SER A 183 2.07 8.13 -7.32
C SER A 183 3.58 7.88 -7.13
N VAL A 184 3.98 6.99 -6.21
CA VAL A 184 5.38 6.63 -6.01
C VAL A 184 5.96 5.96 -7.26
N LEU A 185 5.22 5.03 -7.88
CA LEU A 185 5.65 4.37 -9.11
C LEU A 185 5.76 5.37 -10.28
N ASP A 186 4.82 6.31 -10.38
CA ASP A 186 4.87 7.35 -11.41
C ASP A 186 6.07 8.28 -11.24
N LEU A 187 6.35 8.73 -10.00
CA LEU A 187 7.53 9.55 -9.66
C LEU A 187 8.86 8.79 -9.91
N ALA A 188 8.84 7.46 -9.77
CA ALA A 188 9.99 6.60 -10.04
C ALA A 188 10.10 6.22 -11.53
N GLU A 189 9.37 6.88 -12.43
CA GLU A 189 9.33 6.60 -13.88
C GLU A 189 8.85 5.19 -14.24
N GLN A 190 8.22 4.48 -13.31
CA GLN A 190 7.62 3.17 -13.52
C GLN A 190 6.19 3.31 -14.07
N LYS A 191 6.02 4.03 -15.15
CA LYS A 191 4.72 4.42 -15.72
C LYS A 191 3.78 3.24 -15.98
N GLN A 192 4.31 2.16 -16.57
CA GLN A 192 3.54 0.95 -16.82
C GLN A 192 3.08 0.30 -15.51
N GLY A 193 3.94 0.24 -14.50
CA GLY A 193 3.61 -0.26 -13.16
C GLY A 193 2.54 0.58 -12.48
N ALA A 194 2.64 1.91 -12.57
CA ALA A 194 1.65 2.84 -12.03
C ALA A 194 0.26 2.66 -12.68
N GLN A 195 0.19 2.56 -14.02
CA GLN A 195 -1.05 2.32 -14.76
C GLN A 195 -1.66 0.94 -14.42
N THR A 196 -0.82 -0.09 -14.34
CA THR A 196 -1.23 -1.45 -13.96
C THR A 196 -1.82 -1.47 -12.56
N LEU A 197 -1.16 -0.81 -11.59
CA LEU A 197 -1.65 -0.70 -10.22
C LEU A 197 -2.96 0.09 -10.14
N ALA A 198 -3.08 1.20 -10.87
CA ALA A 198 -4.30 2.01 -10.93
C ALA A 198 -5.49 1.19 -11.46
N HIS A 199 -5.28 0.43 -12.53
CA HIS A 199 -6.31 -0.46 -13.07
C HIS A 199 -6.68 -1.56 -12.07
N TYR A 200 -5.70 -2.27 -11.50
CA TYR A 200 -5.94 -3.35 -10.55
C TYR A 200 -6.63 -2.85 -9.27
N PHE A 201 -6.25 -1.67 -8.80
CA PHE A 201 -6.92 -1.00 -7.67
C PHE A 201 -8.38 -0.65 -7.99
N SER A 202 -8.69 -0.20 -9.21
CA SER A 202 -10.07 0.08 -9.64
C SER A 202 -10.94 -1.18 -9.63
N VAL A 203 -10.40 -2.31 -10.10
CA VAL A 203 -11.05 -3.64 -10.03
C VAL A 203 -11.29 -4.05 -8.58
N PHE A 204 -10.25 -3.96 -7.73
CA PHE A 204 -10.37 -4.26 -6.31
C PHE A 204 -11.48 -3.45 -5.63
N ARG A 205 -11.50 -2.12 -5.86
CA ARG A 205 -12.49 -1.22 -5.30
C ARG A 205 -13.91 -1.60 -5.71
N ARG A 206 -14.12 -1.87 -7.00
CA ARG A 206 -15.41 -2.30 -7.54
C ARG A 206 -15.91 -3.59 -6.86
N GLU A 207 -15.07 -4.61 -6.82
CA GLU A 207 -15.44 -5.92 -6.27
C GLU A 207 -15.60 -5.88 -4.74
N TYR A 208 -14.79 -5.11 -4.03
CA TYR A 208 -14.96 -4.89 -2.60
C TYR A 208 -16.31 -4.23 -2.28
N LEU A 209 -16.71 -3.20 -3.04
CA LEU A 209 -17.96 -2.46 -2.83
C LEU A 209 -19.20 -3.32 -3.13
N LYS A 210 -19.13 -4.23 -4.12
CA LYS A 210 -20.20 -5.23 -4.36
C LYS A 210 -20.49 -6.08 -3.11
N GLY A 211 -19.46 -6.43 -2.34
CA GLY A 211 -19.58 -7.16 -1.08
C GLY A 211 -20.09 -6.32 0.10
N LYS A 212 -20.46 -5.05 -0.13
CA LYS A 212 -20.89 -4.08 0.89
C LYS A 212 -22.18 -3.35 0.48
N PRO A 213 -23.35 -4.00 0.61
CA PRO A 213 -24.64 -3.42 0.14
C PRO A 213 -24.92 -2.01 0.66
N HIS A 214 -24.56 -1.72 1.92
CA HIS A 214 -24.73 -0.40 2.52
C HIS A 214 -23.85 0.71 1.93
N LEU A 215 -22.82 0.35 1.12
CA LEU A 215 -21.93 1.28 0.43
C LEU A 215 -22.21 1.36 -1.08
N GLN A 216 -23.27 0.70 -1.58
CA GLN A 216 -23.56 0.67 -3.03
C GLN A 216 -23.83 2.05 -3.63
N HIS A 217 -24.36 3.00 -2.84
CA HIS A 217 -24.52 4.38 -3.30
C HIS A 217 -23.16 5.03 -3.69
N LYS A 218 -22.06 4.60 -3.05
CA LYS A 218 -20.69 5.06 -3.40
C LYS A 218 -20.18 4.44 -4.71
N LEU A 219 -20.69 3.28 -5.12
CA LEU A 219 -20.37 2.65 -6.42
C LEU A 219 -20.86 3.48 -7.60
N ALA A 220 -22.07 3.99 -7.56
CA ALA A 220 -22.64 4.83 -8.62
C ALA A 220 -21.80 6.10 -8.82
N PHE A 221 -21.36 6.73 -7.73
CA PHE A 221 -20.48 7.89 -7.78
C PHE A 221 -19.09 7.54 -8.37
N ALA A 222 -18.47 6.44 -7.92
CA ALA A 222 -17.18 5.99 -8.44
C ALA A 222 -17.23 5.65 -9.95
N GLN A 223 -18.35 5.07 -10.43
CA GLN A 223 -18.55 4.76 -11.84
C GLN A 223 -18.74 6.01 -12.70
N SER A 224 -19.38 7.06 -12.17
CA SER A 224 -19.55 8.34 -12.88
C SER A 224 -18.23 9.08 -13.06
N GLN A 225 -17.34 9.02 -12.06
CA GLN A 225 -16.00 9.62 -12.11
C GLN A 225 -15.11 8.96 -13.16
N VAL A 226 -15.14 7.63 -13.26
CA VAL A 226 -14.36 6.89 -14.28
C VAL A 226 -14.80 7.27 -15.70
N LYS A 227 -16.10 7.42 -15.94
CA LYS A 227 -16.63 7.85 -17.25
C LYS A 227 -16.20 9.27 -17.62
N SER A 228 -16.22 10.20 -16.65
CA SER A 228 -15.83 11.60 -16.90
C SER A 228 -14.31 11.76 -17.17
N ASN A 229 -13.49 10.94 -16.55
CA ASN A 229 -12.03 10.97 -16.77
C ASN A 229 -11.65 10.35 -18.13
N VAL A 230 -12.34 9.31 -18.58
CA VAL A 230 -12.13 8.72 -19.90
C VAL A 230 -12.54 9.71 -21.01
N GLN A 231 -13.63 10.47 -20.85
CA GLN A 231 -14.05 11.49 -21.80
C GLN A 231 -13.07 12.68 -21.88
N LYS A 232 -12.47 13.09 -20.75
CA LYS A 232 -11.47 14.18 -20.73
C LYS A 232 -10.10 13.76 -21.30
N ALA A 233 -9.77 12.50 -21.31
CA ALA A 233 -8.55 11.99 -21.91
C ALA A 233 -8.67 11.73 -23.42
N SER A 234 -9.90 11.79 -23.97
CA SER A 234 -10.20 11.58 -25.40
C SER A 234 -10.55 12.88 -26.13
N SER A 235 -10.43 14.03 -25.45
CA SER A 235 -10.62 15.40 -25.97
C SER A 235 -9.31 16.17 -25.94
#